data_c48cf6dc5dfec898aab0300ba5702f0f
#
_entry.id   c48cf6dc5dfec898aab0300ba5702f0f
#
_cell.length_a   1.000
_cell.length_b   1.000
_cell.length_c   1.000
_cell.angle_alpha   90.00
_cell.angle_beta   90.00
_cell.angle_gamma   90.00
#
_symmetry.space_group_name_H-M   'P 1'
#
loop_
_entity.id
_entity.type
_entity.pdbx_description
1 polymer ?
#
loop_
_entity_poly.entity_id
_entity_poly.type
_entity_poly.pdbx_seq_one_letter_code
_entity_poly.pdbx_strand_id
1 'polypeptide(L)'
;PEVLDLCDKMGILVIDELFDVWQCSKEGVNNESFNEWHERDVVNLCHRDRNHPCVIAWSSGNEVPEQGMKNLHHISQTLTDLFHREDPTRKVTSGCNNANAARNGFGDTLDVYGSNYKPWAYKDFAKDRPHQPFYGAETASCVSSRGEYFFPVDWNKGKGFYLYQVSSYDLYAPGWANRPDVEFAAQEDNPNSAGEYVWTGFDYIGEPTPYNLDATN
;
A
#
# COMPACT_ATOMS: atom_id res chain seq x y z
N PRO A 1 -16.55 -11.16 4.60
CA PRO A 1 -16.50 -12.47 5.26
C PRO A 1 -16.06 -13.59 4.32
N GLU A 2 -16.75 -13.82 3.18
CA GLU A 2 -16.48 -14.97 2.30
C GLU A 2 -15.05 -15.00 1.75
N VAL A 3 -14.45 -13.84 1.47
CA VAL A 3 -13.05 -13.73 1.02
C VAL A 3 -12.11 -14.17 2.14
N LEU A 4 -12.34 -13.71 3.38
CA LEU A 4 -11.52 -14.10 4.53
C LEU A 4 -11.68 -15.58 4.88
N ASP A 5 -12.90 -16.14 4.76
CA ASP A 5 -13.14 -17.59 4.91
C ASP A 5 -12.35 -18.42 3.89
N LEU A 6 -12.19 -17.91 2.67
CA LEU A 6 -11.36 -18.56 1.64
C LEU A 6 -9.87 -18.40 1.96
N CYS A 7 -9.43 -17.23 2.36
CA CYS A 7 -8.05 -16.98 2.76
C CYS A 7 -7.64 -17.89 3.93
N ASP A 8 -8.51 -18.04 4.95
CA ASP A 8 -8.29 -18.97 6.07
C ASP A 8 -8.08 -20.42 5.59
N LYS A 9 -8.94 -20.87 4.68
CA LYS A 9 -8.85 -22.24 4.11
C LYS A 9 -7.64 -22.46 3.23
N MET A 10 -7.21 -21.44 2.51
CA MET A 10 -6.09 -21.51 1.56
C MET A 10 -4.73 -21.18 2.19
N GLY A 11 -4.70 -20.65 3.41
CA GLY A 11 -3.49 -20.19 4.07
C GLY A 11 -2.92 -18.88 3.47
N ILE A 12 -3.78 -18.03 2.92
CA ILE A 12 -3.39 -16.72 2.37
C ILE A 12 -3.40 -15.70 3.50
N LEU A 13 -2.26 -15.03 3.71
CA LEU A 13 -2.15 -13.98 4.72
C LEU A 13 -2.75 -12.67 4.21
N VAL A 14 -3.50 -11.99 5.08
CA VAL A 14 -4.23 -10.76 4.77
C VAL A 14 -3.80 -9.64 5.71
N ILE A 15 -3.50 -8.47 5.14
CA ILE A 15 -3.52 -7.19 5.85
C ILE A 15 -4.86 -6.55 5.52
N ASP A 16 -5.72 -6.40 6.52
CA ASP A 16 -7.07 -5.89 6.32
C ASP A 16 -7.07 -4.37 6.48
N GLU A 17 -7.46 -3.65 5.42
CA GLU A 17 -7.37 -2.20 5.34
C GLU A 17 -8.73 -1.53 5.41
N LEU A 18 -8.83 -0.49 6.25
CA LEU A 18 -10.09 0.20 6.50
C LEU A 18 -10.27 1.47 5.68
N PHE A 19 -9.25 2.33 5.63
CA PHE A 19 -9.39 3.65 5.03
C PHE A 19 -8.42 3.89 3.88
N ASP A 20 -8.92 4.43 2.77
CA ASP A 20 -8.07 5.02 1.73
C ASP A 20 -7.84 6.54 1.97
N VAL A 21 -8.76 7.17 2.70
CA VAL A 21 -8.74 8.61 2.98
C VAL A 21 -9.15 8.85 4.44
N TRP A 22 -8.41 9.73 5.15
CA TRP A 22 -8.81 10.22 6.46
C TRP A 22 -9.53 11.57 6.34
N GLN A 23 -9.06 12.61 7.05
CA GLN A 23 -9.65 13.94 6.95
C GLN A 23 -9.31 14.63 5.64
N CYS A 24 -8.06 14.50 5.19
CA CYS A 24 -7.58 15.13 3.97
C CYS A 24 -7.70 14.19 2.78
N SER A 25 -8.33 14.65 1.71
CA SER A 25 -8.41 13.88 0.46
C SER A 25 -7.16 14.03 -0.38
N LYS A 26 -6.83 12.98 -1.10
CA LYS A 26 -5.80 12.98 -2.15
C LYS A 26 -6.16 13.95 -3.29
N GLU A 27 -7.43 14.23 -3.50
CA GLU A 27 -7.96 15.05 -4.58
C GLU A 27 -8.49 16.44 -4.13
N GLY A 28 -8.20 16.84 -2.90
CA GLY A 28 -8.50 18.17 -2.38
C GLY A 28 -9.89 18.38 -1.82
N VAL A 29 -10.74 17.34 -1.78
CA VAL A 29 -12.05 17.38 -1.09
C VAL A 29 -11.93 16.66 0.24
N ASN A 30 -11.99 17.39 1.35
CA ASN A 30 -11.88 16.81 2.68
C ASN A 30 -13.02 15.86 2.99
N ASN A 31 -12.74 14.80 3.72
CA ASN A 31 -13.73 13.87 4.23
C ASN A 31 -14.30 14.37 5.57
N GLU A 32 -15.35 15.15 5.50
CA GLU A 32 -15.97 15.76 6.68
C GLU A 32 -16.59 14.74 7.63
N SER A 33 -16.97 13.57 7.11
CA SER A 33 -17.59 12.51 7.93
C SER A 33 -16.57 11.66 8.70
N PHE A 34 -15.27 11.74 8.38
CA PHE A 34 -14.25 10.93 9.05
C PHE A 34 -14.28 11.06 10.57
N ASN A 35 -14.38 12.28 11.09
CA ASN A 35 -14.39 12.54 12.53
C ASN A 35 -15.59 11.92 13.25
N GLU A 36 -16.70 11.77 12.58
CA GLU A 36 -17.93 11.19 13.13
C GLU A 36 -17.91 9.67 13.09
N TRP A 37 -17.30 9.08 12.05
CA TRP A 37 -17.48 7.66 11.74
C TRP A 37 -16.27 6.78 12.03
N HIS A 38 -15.04 7.32 12.05
CA HIS A 38 -13.81 6.52 12.11
C HIS A 38 -13.77 5.49 13.26
N GLU A 39 -14.22 5.86 14.45
CA GLU A 39 -14.24 4.93 15.59
C GLU A 39 -15.22 3.77 15.35
N ARG A 40 -16.42 4.07 14.85
CA ARG A 40 -17.42 3.04 14.55
C ARG A 40 -16.96 2.10 13.44
N ASP A 41 -16.24 2.62 12.46
CA ASP A 41 -15.72 1.85 11.35
C ASP A 41 -14.62 0.90 11.81
N VAL A 42 -13.67 1.37 12.64
CA VAL A 42 -12.66 0.51 13.28
C VAL A 42 -13.31 -0.59 14.10
N VAL A 43 -14.27 -0.26 14.96
CA VAL A 43 -14.99 -1.25 15.78
C VAL A 43 -15.67 -2.29 14.91
N ASN A 44 -16.37 -1.84 13.88
CA ASN A 44 -17.10 -2.74 12.96
C ASN A 44 -16.16 -3.68 12.21
N LEU A 45 -15.05 -3.17 11.67
CA LEU A 45 -14.04 -3.98 10.99
C LEU A 45 -13.47 -5.04 11.94
N CYS A 46 -12.93 -4.61 13.08
CA CYS A 46 -12.33 -5.53 14.04
C CYS A 46 -13.33 -6.60 14.53
N HIS A 47 -14.55 -6.21 14.86
CA HIS A 47 -15.56 -7.17 15.31
C HIS A 47 -15.99 -8.17 14.25
N ARG A 48 -15.97 -7.75 12.98
CA ARG A 48 -16.28 -8.63 11.86
C ARG A 48 -15.15 -9.62 11.58
N ASP A 49 -13.88 -9.15 11.61
CA ASP A 49 -12.78 -9.86 10.95
C ASP A 49 -11.69 -10.39 11.91
N ARG A 50 -11.63 -9.95 13.18
CA ARG A 50 -10.58 -10.38 14.13
C ARG A 50 -10.54 -11.87 14.45
N ASN A 51 -11.58 -12.62 14.13
CA ASN A 51 -11.61 -14.07 14.35
C ASN A 51 -11.11 -14.87 13.13
N HIS A 52 -10.68 -14.19 12.06
CA HIS A 52 -10.06 -14.82 10.90
C HIS A 52 -8.55 -14.96 11.14
N PRO A 53 -8.00 -16.20 11.22
CA PRO A 53 -6.56 -16.42 11.40
C PRO A 53 -5.70 -15.86 10.24
N CYS A 54 -6.26 -15.73 9.04
CA CYS A 54 -5.57 -15.16 7.88
C CYS A 54 -5.24 -13.67 8.07
N VAL A 55 -6.02 -12.92 8.85
CA VAL A 55 -5.75 -11.50 9.11
C VAL A 55 -4.57 -11.39 10.07
N ILE A 56 -3.44 -10.92 9.58
CA ILE A 56 -2.17 -10.83 10.34
C ILE A 56 -1.88 -9.43 10.88
N ALA A 57 -2.45 -8.41 10.26
CA ALA A 57 -2.32 -7.02 10.67
C ALA A 57 -3.52 -6.19 10.21
N TRP A 58 -3.72 -5.04 10.83
CA TRP A 58 -4.70 -4.03 10.44
C TRP A 58 -4.00 -2.88 9.73
N SER A 59 -4.50 -2.46 8.57
CA SER A 59 -4.04 -1.24 7.92
C SER A 59 -5.01 -0.09 8.22
N SER A 60 -4.49 0.96 8.83
CA SER A 60 -5.29 2.14 9.19
C SER A 60 -5.52 3.08 8.03
N GLY A 61 -4.76 2.95 6.93
CA GLY A 61 -4.94 3.79 5.74
C GLY A 61 -3.87 3.59 4.69
N ASN A 62 -4.16 4.10 3.49
CA ASN A 62 -3.24 4.05 2.36
C ASN A 62 -2.99 5.44 1.79
N GLU A 63 -1.72 5.81 1.66
CA GLU A 63 -1.23 7.04 1.01
C GLU A 63 -1.95 8.32 1.48
N VAL A 64 -2.36 8.35 2.72
CA VAL A 64 -3.09 9.49 3.30
C VAL A 64 -2.23 10.77 3.29
N PRO A 65 -2.79 11.93 2.91
CA PRO A 65 -2.01 13.17 2.90
C PRO A 65 -1.41 13.55 4.26
N GLU A 66 -2.05 13.13 5.34
CA GLU A 66 -1.62 13.36 6.72
C GLU A 66 -0.23 12.81 7.04
N GLN A 67 0.25 11.79 6.29
CA GLN A 67 1.62 11.28 6.43
C GLN A 67 2.71 12.36 6.24
N GLY A 68 2.40 13.42 5.47
CA GLY A 68 3.26 14.57 5.26
C GLY A 68 2.99 15.75 6.20
N MET A 69 1.92 15.69 7.00
CA MET A 69 1.41 16.81 7.80
C MET A 69 1.62 16.58 9.30
N LYS A 70 2.76 17.03 9.81
CA LYS A 70 3.17 16.76 11.20
C LYS A 70 2.11 17.09 12.26
N ASN A 71 1.34 18.14 12.04
CA ASN A 71 0.25 18.53 12.94
C ASN A 71 -0.96 17.59 12.93
N LEU A 72 -1.04 16.66 11.97
CA LEU A 72 -2.12 15.68 11.82
C LEU A 72 -1.69 14.24 12.13
N HIS A 73 -0.43 13.99 12.51
CA HIS A 73 0.04 12.64 12.87
C HIS A 73 -0.72 12.05 14.08
N HIS A 74 -1.34 12.88 14.90
CA HIS A 74 -2.21 12.41 15.99
C HIS A 74 -3.40 11.58 15.50
N ILE A 75 -3.86 11.78 14.24
CA ILE A 75 -4.92 10.97 13.65
C ILE A 75 -4.44 9.51 13.50
N SER A 76 -3.24 9.32 12.96
CA SER A 76 -2.63 8.00 12.86
C SER A 76 -2.47 7.33 14.22
N GLN A 77 -2.00 8.09 15.23
CA GLN A 77 -1.88 7.56 16.59
C GLN A 77 -3.25 7.16 17.16
N THR A 78 -4.27 8.00 16.97
CA THR A 78 -5.63 7.70 17.43
C THR A 78 -6.18 6.42 16.79
N LEU A 79 -5.99 6.24 15.48
CA LEU A 79 -6.42 5.03 14.79
C LEU A 79 -5.66 3.79 15.28
N THR A 80 -4.34 3.89 15.46
CA THR A 80 -3.54 2.80 16.01
C THR A 80 -4.01 2.40 17.43
N ASP A 81 -4.28 3.38 18.28
CA ASP A 81 -4.81 3.14 19.63
C ASP A 81 -6.20 2.50 19.60
N LEU A 82 -7.07 2.91 18.67
CA LEU A 82 -8.38 2.31 18.46
C LEU A 82 -8.29 0.85 18.03
N PHE A 83 -7.44 0.54 17.04
CA PHE A 83 -7.21 -0.85 16.62
C PHE A 83 -6.69 -1.71 17.77
N HIS A 84 -5.71 -1.23 18.52
CA HIS A 84 -5.18 -1.96 19.69
C HIS A 84 -6.21 -2.13 20.80
N ARG A 85 -7.13 -1.19 20.97
CA ARG A 85 -8.24 -1.32 21.92
C ARG A 85 -9.18 -2.46 21.52
N GLU A 86 -9.52 -2.58 20.23
CA GLU A 86 -10.46 -3.58 19.72
C GLU A 86 -9.81 -4.94 19.47
N ASP A 87 -8.52 -4.95 19.12
CA ASP A 87 -7.72 -6.15 18.91
C ASP A 87 -6.25 -5.93 19.31
N PRO A 88 -5.88 -6.18 20.56
CA PRO A 88 -4.50 -6.03 21.04
C PRO A 88 -3.55 -7.12 20.52
N THR A 89 -4.04 -8.09 19.75
CA THR A 89 -3.23 -9.24 19.29
C THR A 89 -2.53 -8.98 17.97
N ARG A 90 -2.99 -8.02 17.18
CA ARG A 90 -2.47 -7.71 15.86
C ARG A 90 -1.79 -6.34 15.80
N LYS A 91 -0.82 -6.24 14.92
CA LYS A 91 -0.08 -5.01 14.65
C LYS A 91 -0.85 -4.09 13.70
N VAL A 92 -0.60 -2.79 13.81
CA VAL A 92 -1.20 -1.75 12.96
C VAL A 92 -0.16 -1.18 12.02
N THR A 93 -0.57 -1.01 10.76
CA THR A 93 0.25 -0.45 9.68
C THR A 93 -0.51 0.61 8.89
N SER A 94 0.17 1.26 7.96
CA SER A 94 -0.39 2.11 6.92
C SER A 94 0.54 2.10 5.70
N GLY A 95 -0.02 2.09 4.48
CA GLY A 95 0.76 2.23 3.25
C GLY A 95 1.23 3.67 3.06
N CYS A 96 2.54 3.89 2.87
CA CYS A 96 3.13 5.22 2.78
C CYS A 96 3.89 5.42 1.46
N ASN A 97 3.46 6.38 0.65
CA ASN A 97 4.17 6.78 -0.57
C ASN A 97 5.14 7.95 -0.35
N ASN A 98 5.16 8.56 0.83
CA ASN A 98 6.10 9.61 1.21
C ASN A 98 7.27 9.01 2.00
N ALA A 99 8.44 8.91 1.37
CA ALA A 99 9.64 8.35 2.04
C ALA A 99 10.05 9.10 3.32
N ASN A 100 9.66 10.37 3.47
CA ASN A 100 9.92 11.13 4.70
C ASN A 100 8.98 10.74 5.84
N ALA A 101 7.86 10.07 5.58
CA ALA A 101 6.93 9.64 6.63
C ALA A 101 7.60 8.74 7.67
N ALA A 102 8.58 7.95 7.24
CA ALA A 102 9.41 7.15 8.14
C ALA A 102 10.22 7.97 9.15
N ARG A 103 10.50 9.28 8.87
CA ARG A 103 11.42 10.12 9.64
C ARG A 103 10.80 11.39 10.22
N ASN A 104 9.61 11.76 9.78
CA ASN A 104 8.95 13.00 10.21
C ASN A 104 8.09 12.86 11.47
N GLY A 105 8.00 11.65 12.04
CA GLY A 105 7.18 11.31 13.20
C GLY A 105 5.95 10.49 12.87
N PHE A 106 5.52 10.39 11.59
CA PHE A 106 4.37 9.56 11.21
C PHE A 106 4.66 8.07 11.44
N GLY A 107 5.83 7.59 11.01
CA GLY A 107 6.23 6.19 11.24
C GLY A 107 6.27 5.78 12.72
N ASP A 108 6.40 6.75 13.65
CA ASP A 108 6.39 6.47 15.10
C ASP A 108 5.01 6.10 15.62
N THR A 109 3.95 6.41 14.89
CA THR A 109 2.56 6.10 15.23
C THR A 109 2.13 4.70 14.80
N LEU A 110 2.97 3.97 14.06
CA LEU A 110 2.69 2.67 13.49
C LEU A 110 3.54 1.57 14.15
N ASP A 111 2.99 0.37 14.29
CA ASP A 111 3.78 -0.81 14.72
C ASP A 111 4.69 -1.32 13.59
N VAL A 112 4.15 -1.37 12.38
CA VAL A 112 4.83 -1.82 11.17
C VAL A 112 4.73 -0.74 10.10
N TYR A 113 5.84 -0.41 9.45
CA TYR A 113 5.84 0.61 8.41
C TYR A 113 5.57 0.00 7.03
N GLY A 114 4.50 0.41 6.37
CA GLY A 114 4.20 0.05 4.98
C GLY A 114 4.82 1.04 4.00
N SER A 115 5.57 0.56 3.02
CA SER A 115 6.23 1.40 2.01
C SER A 115 5.63 1.15 0.63
N ASN A 116 5.15 2.21 -0.03
CA ASN A 116 4.64 2.13 -1.40
C ASN A 116 5.70 2.62 -2.38
N TYR A 117 6.16 1.73 -3.27
CA TYR A 117 7.05 2.05 -4.42
C TYR A 117 8.37 2.75 -4.07
N LYS A 118 8.98 2.47 -2.90
CA LYS A 118 10.23 3.11 -2.48
C LYS A 118 11.31 2.08 -2.11
N PRO A 119 11.65 1.10 -2.98
CA PRO A 119 12.63 0.06 -2.67
C PRO A 119 14.01 0.65 -2.34
N TRP A 120 14.35 1.78 -2.94
CA TRP A 120 15.59 2.51 -2.68
C TRP A 120 15.71 3.05 -1.24
N ALA A 121 14.61 3.20 -0.51
CA ALA A 121 14.59 3.71 0.86
C ALA A 121 14.74 2.61 1.93
N TYR A 122 14.62 1.34 1.57
CA TYR A 122 14.59 0.22 2.53
C TYR A 122 15.87 0.13 3.37
N LYS A 123 17.03 0.28 2.75
CA LYS A 123 18.31 0.24 3.44
C LYS A 123 18.45 1.34 4.49
N ASP A 124 18.02 2.53 4.14
CA ASP A 124 18.06 3.67 5.06
C ASP A 124 17.03 3.50 6.18
N PHE A 125 15.84 3.00 5.86
CA PHE A 125 14.82 2.70 6.86
C PHE A 125 15.34 1.67 7.88
N ALA A 126 15.87 0.54 7.40
CA ALA A 126 16.43 -0.51 8.25
C ALA A 126 17.55 -0.01 9.18
N LYS A 127 18.35 0.93 8.69
CA LYS A 127 19.42 1.56 9.49
C LYS A 127 18.88 2.52 10.55
N ASP A 128 17.93 3.38 10.16
CA ASP A 128 17.42 4.44 11.03
C ASP A 128 16.41 3.90 12.06
N ARG A 129 15.73 2.79 11.74
CA ARG A 129 14.66 2.19 12.55
C ARG A 129 14.84 0.67 12.69
N PRO A 130 15.96 0.21 13.27
CA PRO A 130 16.32 -1.22 13.30
C PRO A 130 15.35 -2.09 14.11
N HIS A 131 14.51 -1.49 14.93
CA HIS A 131 13.53 -2.19 15.78
C HIS A 131 12.10 -2.14 15.24
N GLN A 132 11.85 -1.40 14.17
CA GLN A 132 10.55 -1.34 13.52
C GLN A 132 10.55 -2.22 12.26
N PRO A 133 9.72 -3.26 12.19
CA PRO A 133 9.57 -4.02 10.96
C PRO A 133 8.92 -3.14 9.88
N PHE A 134 9.22 -3.44 8.63
CA PHE A 134 8.60 -2.82 7.48
C PHE A 134 8.31 -3.83 6.37
N TYR A 135 7.50 -3.46 5.42
CA TYR A 135 7.18 -4.26 4.24
C TYR A 135 6.87 -3.36 3.04
N GLY A 136 6.91 -3.92 1.84
CA GLY A 136 6.39 -3.27 0.65
C GLY A 136 4.86 -3.37 0.65
N ALA A 137 4.16 -2.27 0.99
CA ALA A 137 2.69 -2.30 1.05
C ALA A 137 2.06 -2.26 -0.34
N GLU A 138 2.71 -1.55 -1.27
CA GLU A 138 2.46 -1.63 -2.71
C GLU A 138 3.80 -1.60 -3.44
N THR A 139 4.03 -2.58 -4.30
CA THR A 139 5.27 -2.69 -5.06
C THR A 139 5.00 -2.89 -6.55
N ALA A 140 6.00 -2.66 -7.37
CA ALA A 140 5.99 -2.80 -8.83
C ALA A 140 5.02 -1.85 -9.54
N SER A 141 3.74 -2.19 -9.70
CA SER A 141 2.75 -1.46 -10.51
C SER A 141 3.12 -1.37 -12.00
N CYS A 142 3.74 -2.42 -12.53
CA CYS A 142 3.94 -2.54 -13.96
C CYS A 142 2.64 -2.84 -14.67
N VAL A 143 2.53 -2.35 -15.90
CA VAL A 143 1.36 -2.55 -16.74
C VAL A 143 1.72 -3.34 -17.99
N SER A 144 0.80 -4.18 -18.45
CA SER A 144 0.93 -4.93 -19.70
C SER A 144 -0.41 -5.15 -20.35
N SER A 145 -0.50 -4.92 -21.65
CA SER A 145 -1.68 -5.25 -22.41
C SER A 145 -1.61 -6.70 -22.85
N ARG A 146 -2.57 -7.50 -22.41
CA ARG A 146 -2.57 -8.94 -22.65
C ARG A 146 -2.48 -9.29 -24.15
N GLY A 147 -1.44 -10.06 -24.49
CA GLY A 147 -1.23 -10.53 -25.86
C GLY A 147 -0.55 -9.52 -26.80
N GLU A 148 -0.18 -8.35 -26.32
CA GLU A 148 0.53 -7.33 -27.12
C GLU A 148 2.04 -7.42 -26.91
N TYR A 149 2.80 -7.40 -28.02
CA TYR A 149 4.25 -7.56 -28.00
C TYR A 149 4.91 -6.54 -28.94
N PHE A 150 5.37 -5.44 -28.36
CA PHE A 150 6.02 -4.37 -29.10
C PHE A 150 7.55 -4.40 -28.93
N PHE A 151 8.26 -3.92 -29.94
CA PHE A 151 9.71 -3.85 -29.96
C PHE A 151 10.19 -2.41 -30.22
N PRO A 152 11.37 -2.03 -29.72
CA PRO A 152 12.30 -2.84 -28.93
C PRO A 152 11.76 -3.19 -27.55
N VAL A 153 12.25 -4.28 -26.96
CA VAL A 153 11.96 -4.67 -25.58
C VAL A 153 12.84 -3.84 -24.65
N ASP A 154 12.29 -2.81 -24.09
CA ASP A 154 12.99 -1.79 -23.34
C ASP A 154 12.21 -1.39 -22.11
N TRP A 155 12.90 -0.98 -21.02
CA TRP A 155 12.26 -0.36 -19.88
C TRP A 155 11.74 1.04 -20.24
N ASN A 156 10.44 1.24 -20.11
CA ASN A 156 9.76 2.49 -20.49
C ASN A 156 8.88 3.02 -19.38
N LYS A 157 9.50 3.71 -18.44
CA LYS A 157 8.81 4.30 -17.31
C LYS A 157 8.10 5.60 -17.70
N GLY A 158 6.80 5.66 -17.46
CA GLY A 158 5.99 6.86 -17.69
C GLY A 158 5.73 7.21 -19.15
N LYS A 159 5.98 6.29 -20.09
CA LYS A 159 5.71 6.52 -21.50
C LYS A 159 4.57 5.64 -21.99
N GLY A 160 3.73 6.24 -22.76
CA GLY A 160 2.65 5.54 -23.45
C GLY A 160 3.08 4.87 -24.73
N PHE A 161 2.18 4.32 -25.42
CA PHE A 161 2.35 3.46 -26.49
C PHE A 161 1.40 3.63 -27.60
N TYR A 162 1.58 2.83 -28.68
CA TYR A 162 0.74 2.78 -29.85
C TYR A 162 -0.68 2.30 -29.49
N LEU A 163 -1.69 3.12 -29.83
CA LEU A 163 -3.11 2.84 -29.59
C LEU A 163 -3.44 2.51 -28.12
N TYR A 164 -2.76 3.16 -27.17
CA TYR A 164 -3.00 2.96 -25.74
C TYR A 164 -2.77 1.52 -25.25
N GLN A 165 -1.95 0.76 -25.95
CA GLN A 165 -1.51 -0.56 -25.55
C GLN A 165 -0.08 -0.52 -25.04
N VAL A 166 0.32 -1.42 -24.16
CA VAL A 166 1.69 -1.61 -23.68
C VAL A 166 2.13 -3.04 -23.93
N SER A 167 3.44 -3.26 -24.05
CA SER A 167 3.95 -4.60 -24.30
C SER A 167 3.83 -5.51 -23.09
N SER A 168 3.47 -6.78 -23.30
CA SER A 168 3.26 -7.80 -22.25
C SER A 168 4.58 -8.35 -21.68
N TYR A 169 5.50 -7.45 -21.28
CA TYR A 169 6.81 -7.85 -20.71
C TYR A 169 7.09 -7.26 -19.33
N ASP A 170 6.12 -6.66 -18.66
CA ASP A 170 6.28 -5.95 -17.38
C ASP A 170 7.40 -4.90 -17.37
N LEU A 171 7.62 -4.27 -18.54
CA LEU A 171 8.65 -3.27 -18.73
C LEU A 171 8.11 -1.84 -18.82
N TYR A 172 6.79 -1.71 -18.71
CA TYR A 172 6.12 -0.43 -18.75
C TYR A 172 5.49 -0.12 -17.40
N ALA A 173 5.57 1.13 -16.96
CA ALA A 173 5.10 1.51 -15.66
C ALA A 173 4.82 3.00 -15.57
N PRO A 174 3.94 3.45 -14.65
CA PRO A 174 3.85 4.84 -14.24
C PRO A 174 5.17 5.38 -13.71
N GLY A 175 5.29 6.71 -13.63
CA GLY A 175 6.52 7.38 -13.19
C GLY A 175 7.01 6.98 -11.79
N TRP A 176 6.09 6.58 -10.90
CA TRP A 176 6.41 6.19 -9.52
C TRP A 176 6.78 4.70 -9.36
N ALA A 177 6.39 3.85 -10.30
CA ALA A 177 6.53 2.40 -10.20
C ALA A 177 7.95 1.88 -10.53
N ASN A 178 8.21 0.64 -10.22
CA ASN A 178 9.45 -0.04 -10.53
C ASN A 178 9.16 -1.41 -11.15
N ARG A 179 10.18 -2.01 -11.79
CA ARG A 179 10.09 -3.39 -12.24
C ARG A 179 10.07 -4.34 -11.04
N PRO A 180 9.39 -5.50 -11.14
CA PRO A 180 9.35 -6.47 -10.06
C PRO A 180 10.74 -6.92 -9.57
N ASP A 181 11.71 -7.12 -10.47
CA ASP A 181 13.07 -7.50 -10.13
C ASP A 181 13.79 -6.47 -9.25
N VAL A 182 13.49 -5.17 -9.39
CA VAL A 182 14.04 -4.11 -8.54
C VAL A 182 13.45 -4.18 -7.12
N GLU A 183 12.14 -4.42 -7.04
CA GLU A 183 11.45 -4.54 -5.74
C GLU A 183 11.90 -5.79 -5.01
N PHE A 184 11.95 -6.95 -5.68
CA PHE A 184 12.40 -8.22 -5.09
C PHE A 184 13.85 -8.15 -4.61
N ALA A 185 14.76 -7.58 -5.41
CA ALA A 185 16.14 -7.38 -4.98
C ALA A 185 16.25 -6.52 -3.71
N ALA A 186 15.45 -5.45 -3.64
CA ALA A 186 15.42 -4.60 -2.45
C ALA A 186 14.90 -5.35 -1.20
N GLN A 187 13.96 -6.27 -1.37
CA GLN A 187 13.49 -7.14 -0.28
C GLN A 187 14.60 -8.09 0.19
N GLU A 188 15.27 -8.77 -0.75
CA GLU A 188 16.35 -9.70 -0.46
C GLU A 188 17.55 -9.04 0.23
N ASP A 189 17.90 -7.82 -0.19
CA ASP A 189 19.02 -7.06 0.36
C ASP A 189 18.74 -6.50 1.77
N ASN A 190 17.48 -6.53 2.22
CA ASN A 190 17.07 -5.94 3.50
C ASN A 190 16.33 -6.95 4.39
N PRO A 191 17.05 -7.73 5.21
CA PRO A 191 16.47 -8.82 6.01
C PRO A 191 15.46 -8.36 7.09
N ASN A 192 15.37 -7.04 7.35
CA ASN A 192 14.34 -6.47 8.23
C ASN A 192 12.99 -6.28 7.53
N SER A 193 12.95 -6.48 6.20
CA SER A 193 11.69 -6.47 5.46
C SER A 193 10.89 -7.73 5.75
N ALA A 194 9.60 -7.56 6.03
CA ALA A 194 8.69 -8.66 6.30
C ALA A 194 8.07 -9.27 5.02
N GLY A 195 8.42 -8.73 3.84
CA GLY A 195 7.89 -9.14 2.55
C GLY A 195 7.24 -7.99 1.79
N GLU A 196 6.37 -8.32 0.83
CA GLU A 196 5.71 -7.32 -0.01
C GLU A 196 4.37 -7.77 -0.57
N TYR A 197 3.56 -6.79 -0.95
CA TYR A 197 2.33 -6.95 -1.71
C TYR A 197 2.50 -6.27 -3.07
N VAL A 198 2.52 -7.07 -4.12
CA VAL A 198 2.64 -6.55 -5.49
C VAL A 198 1.32 -5.91 -5.92
N TRP A 199 1.36 -4.67 -6.38
CA TRP A 199 0.22 -4.02 -6.98
C TRP A 199 0.16 -4.33 -8.48
N THR A 200 -0.84 -5.06 -8.97
CA THR A 200 -2.00 -5.54 -8.23
C THR A 200 -2.31 -6.98 -8.64
N GLY A 201 -3.13 -7.68 -7.85
CA GLY A 201 -3.50 -9.07 -8.10
C GLY A 201 -4.47 -9.29 -9.27
N PHE A 202 -5.06 -8.22 -9.82
CA PHE A 202 -6.02 -8.25 -10.92
C PHE A 202 -5.69 -7.21 -11.98
N ASP A 203 -6.25 -7.40 -13.18
CA ASP A 203 -6.08 -6.47 -14.30
C ASP A 203 -6.68 -5.09 -13.97
N TYR A 204 -6.07 -4.02 -14.52
CA TYR A 204 -6.53 -2.63 -14.36
C TYR A 204 -7.76 -2.29 -15.22
N ILE A 205 -8.73 -3.15 -15.29
CA ILE A 205 -9.92 -2.94 -16.11
C ILE A 205 -10.73 -1.77 -15.57
N GLY A 206 -10.87 -0.72 -16.37
CA GLY A 206 -11.59 0.51 -15.99
C GLY A 206 -10.73 1.57 -15.30
N GLU A 207 -9.47 1.29 -15.03
CA GLU A 207 -8.52 2.24 -14.43
C GLU A 207 -7.42 2.61 -15.43
N PRO A 208 -7.46 3.81 -16.04
CA PRO A 208 -6.55 4.18 -17.12
C PRO A 208 -5.15 4.56 -16.63
N THR A 209 -4.44 3.65 -16.02
CA THR A 209 -3.06 3.83 -15.59
C THR A 209 -2.10 3.22 -16.62
N PRO A 210 -1.04 3.92 -17.04
CA PRO A 210 -0.55 5.23 -16.55
C PRO A 210 -1.11 6.46 -17.27
N TYR A 211 -2.13 6.32 -18.06
CA TYR A 211 -2.59 7.37 -18.97
C TYR A 211 -3.48 8.44 -18.33
N ASN A 212 -4.24 8.09 -17.29
CA ASN A 212 -5.09 8.97 -16.49
C ASN A 212 -6.19 9.73 -17.24
N LEU A 213 -6.51 9.34 -18.49
CA LEU A 213 -7.52 10.00 -19.30
C LEU A 213 -8.47 8.98 -19.94
N ASP A 214 -8.27 8.69 -21.23
CA ASP A 214 -9.27 7.95 -22.01
C ASP A 214 -8.86 6.50 -22.32
N ALA A 215 -7.73 6.03 -21.79
CA ALA A 215 -7.19 4.71 -22.10
C ALA A 215 -7.24 3.78 -20.91
N THR A 216 -7.51 2.51 -21.16
CA THR A 216 -7.43 1.40 -20.19
C THR A 216 -6.50 0.32 -20.72
N ASN A 217 -5.78 -0.34 -19.84
CA ASN A 217 -4.95 -1.49 -20.14
C ASN A 217 -5.51 -2.74 -19.48
#